data_01f9eb1c31691eff7579df767c19c7a8
#
_entry.id   01f9eb1c31691eff7579df767c19c7a8
#
_cell.length_a   1.000
_cell.length_b   1.000
_cell.length_c   1.000
_cell.angle_alpha   90.00
_cell.angle_beta   90.00
_cell.angle_gamma   90.00
#
_symmetry.space_group_name_H-M   'P 1'
#
loop_
_entity.id
_entity.type
_entity.pdbx_description
1 polymer ?
#
loop_
_entity_poly.entity_id
_entity_poly.type
_entity_poly.pdbx_seq_one_letter_code
_entity_poly.pdbx_strand_id
1 'polypeptide(L)'
;MRVSLGRRYTFAASHRLHNAKWSAEQNRQLYGKCNSPYGHGHNYVLEVAFTGPVAPETGMIANLGDLDPFVQREVIDAFDHKYLNEQIAEFRNVVPTTENVTREIFRRLKSFPGAKLERVRIEETSNNSFEYGGE
;
A
#
# COMPACT_ATOMS: atom_id res chain seq x y z
N MET A 1 7.57 23.93 14.95
CA MET A 1 6.54 23.87 13.90
C MET A 1 6.64 22.51 13.21
N ARG A 2 5.54 21.82 13.14
CA ARG A 2 5.45 20.52 12.45
C ARG A 2 4.61 20.69 11.18
N VAL A 3 5.06 20.02 10.14
CA VAL A 3 4.39 20.06 8.83
C VAL A 3 4.19 18.63 8.35
N SER A 4 3.10 18.38 7.66
CA SER A 4 2.86 17.09 6.99
C SER A 4 3.22 17.21 5.51
N LEU A 5 3.96 16.24 5.02
CA LEU A 5 4.32 16.11 3.61
C LEU A 5 3.55 14.93 3.01
N GLY A 6 2.75 15.22 1.99
CA GLY A 6 2.08 14.18 1.21
C GLY A 6 2.80 13.94 -0.11
N ARG A 7 2.94 12.67 -0.49
CA ARG A 7 3.58 12.30 -1.76
C ARG A 7 2.79 11.19 -2.42
N ARG A 8 2.65 11.23 -3.74
CA ARG A 8 1.83 10.29 -4.49
C ARG A 8 2.70 9.45 -5.42
N TYR A 9 2.35 8.17 -5.51
CA TYR A 9 3.00 7.21 -6.38
C TYR A 9 1.92 6.35 -7.03
N THR A 10 2.26 5.66 -8.12
CA THR A 10 1.34 4.73 -8.76
C THR A 10 2.04 3.39 -8.99
N PHE A 11 1.27 2.32 -8.89
CA PHE A 11 1.72 0.99 -9.29
C PHE A 11 0.53 0.17 -9.77
N ALA A 12 0.78 -0.78 -10.66
CA ALA A 12 -0.23 -1.70 -11.17
C ALA A 12 0.03 -3.07 -10.56
N ALA A 13 -1.01 -3.70 -10.03
CA ALA A 13 -0.88 -5.04 -9.46
C ALA A 13 -2.20 -5.77 -9.61
N SER A 14 -2.14 -7.10 -9.55
CA SER A 14 -3.33 -7.94 -9.58
C SER A 14 -3.46 -8.72 -8.28
N HIS A 15 -4.69 -9.10 -7.96
CA HIS A 15 -5.00 -9.89 -6.79
C HIS A 15 -6.26 -10.71 -7.01
N ARG A 16 -6.41 -11.71 -6.17
CA ARG A 16 -7.63 -12.50 -6.04
C ARG A 16 -8.03 -12.52 -4.58
N LEU A 17 -9.29 -12.19 -4.29
CA LEU A 17 -9.80 -12.30 -2.93
C LEU A 17 -10.34 -13.72 -2.75
N HIS A 18 -9.66 -14.49 -1.91
CA HIS A 18 -9.98 -15.90 -1.71
C HIS A 18 -9.48 -16.38 -0.35
N ASN A 19 -10.34 -17.07 0.38
CA ASN A 19 -9.96 -17.72 1.62
C ASN A 19 -9.95 -19.24 1.38
N ALA A 20 -8.76 -19.83 1.40
CA ALA A 20 -8.58 -21.25 1.12
C ALA A 20 -9.23 -22.19 2.16
N LYS A 21 -9.58 -21.65 3.33
CA LYS A 21 -10.26 -22.41 4.38
C LYS A 21 -11.77 -22.52 4.15
N TRP A 22 -12.32 -21.73 3.23
CA TRP A 22 -13.74 -21.74 2.90
C TRP A 22 -14.00 -22.55 1.64
N SER A 23 -15.27 -22.97 1.44
CA SER A 23 -15.67 -23.61 0.22
C SER A 23 -15.61 -22.65 -0.96
N ALA A 24 -15.58 -23.19 -2.18
CA ALA A 24 -15.63 -22.37 -3.39
C ALA A 24 -16.90 -21.53 -3.43
N GLU A 25 -18.03 -22.07 -2.99
CA GLU A 25 -19.31 -21.37 -2.97
C GLU A 25 -19.29 -20.19 -2.00
N GLN A 26 -18.75 -20.38 -0.79
CA GLN A 26 -18.63 -19.31 0.19
C GLN A 26 -17.77 -18.18 -0.33
N ASN A 27 -16.65 -18.50 -0.99
CA ASN A 27 -15.78 -17.51 -1.59
C ASN A 27 -16.49 -16.71 -2.67
N ARG A 28 -17.22 -17.37 -3.56
CA ARG A 28 -17.96 -16.69 -4.61
C ARG A 28 -19.05 -15.78 -4.07
N GLN A 29 -19.76 -16.23 -3.03
CA GLN A 29 -20.83 -15.44 -2.43
C GLN A 29 -20.31 -14.18 -1.74
N LEU A 30 -19.19 -14.28 -1.03
CA LEU A 30 -18.64 -13.14 -0.30
C LEU A 30 -17.89 -12.18 -1.22
N TYR A 31 -17.00 -12.70 -2.04
CA TYR A 31 -16.09 -11.86 -2.83
C TYR A 31 -16.61 -11.54 -4.23
N GLY A 32 -17.56 -12.31 -4.74
CA GLY A 32 -18.13 -12.08 -6.06
C GLY A 32 -17.09 -12.09 -7.16
N LYS A 33 -17.07 -11.02 -7.97
CA LYS A 33 -16.12 -10.88 -9.07
C LYS A 33 -14.66 -10.88 -8.62
N CYS A 34 -14.40 -10.45 -7.40
CA CYS A 34 -13.06 -10.41 -6.85
C CYS A 34 -12.50 -11.81 -6.57
N ASN A 35 -13.31 -12.84 -6.63
CA ASN A 35 -12.90 -14.24 -6.47
C ASN A 35 -12.61 -14.95 -7.80
N SER A 36 -12.61 -14.25 -8.93
CA SER A 36 -12.25 -14.86 -10.22
C SER A 36 -10.93 -15.62 -10.10
N PRO A 37 -10.85 -16.88 -10.61
CA PRO A 37 -9.64 -17.71 -10.45
C PRO A 37 -8.37 -17.10 -11.03
N TYR A 38 -8.51 -16.22 -12.01
CA TYR A 38 -7.37 -15.59 -12.67
C TYR A 38 -7.00 -14.25 -12.04
N GLY A 39 -7.73 -13.83 -11.01
CA GLY A 39 -7.52 -12.54 -10.38
C GLY A 39 -8.00 -11.39 -11.24
N HIS A 40 -7.76 -10.18 -10.78
CA HIS A 40 -8.02 -8.94 -11.53
C HIS A 40 -7.02 -7.88 -11.08
N GLY A 41 -6.81 -6.88 -11.93
CA GLY A 41 -5.79 -5.87 -11.70
C GLY A 41 -6.38 -4.49 -11.47
N HIS A 42 -5.58 -3.66 -10.81
CA HIS A 42 -5.88 -2.26 -10.57
C HIS A 42 -4.66 -1.40 -10.82
N ASN A 43 -4.90 -0.16 -11.19
CA ASN A 43 -3.89 0.89 -11.17
C ASN A 43 -4.05 1.60 -9.83
N TYR A 44 -3.23 1.21 -8.86
CA TYR A 44 -3.29 1.78 -7.52
C TYR A 44 -2.63 3.14 -7.47
N VAL A 45 -3.26 4.07 -6.75
CA VAL A 45 -2.63 5.35 -6.40
C VAL A 45 -2.29 5.29 -4.92
N LEU A 46 -0.99 5.37 -4.63
CA LEU A 46 -0.46 5.36 -3.27
C LEU A 46 -0.21 6.80 -2.83
N GLU A 47 -0.80 7.19 -1.70
CA GLU A 47 -0.49 8.46 -1.05
C GLU A 47 0.13 8.17 0.30
N VAL A 48 1.28 8.76 0.58
CA VAL A 48 1.94 8.66 1.87
C VAL A 48 1.98 10.04 2.50
N ALA A 49 1.78 10.10 3.80
CA ALA A 49 1.92 11.35 4.57
C ALA A 49 2.95 11.14 5.66
N PHE A 50 3.98 11.98 5.63
CA PHE A 50 5.03 12.02 6.65
C PHE A 50 4.93 13.32 7.41
N THR A 51 5.30 13.31 8.68
CA THR A 51 5.28 14.50 9.51
C THR A 51 6.62 14.64 10.23
N GLY A 52 6.98 15.87 10.54
CA GLY A 52 8.20 16.16 11.27
C GLY A 52 8.39 17.64 11.47
N PRO A 53 9.40 18.01 12.29
CA PRO A 53 9.78 19.41 12.43
C PRO A 53 10.46 19.87 11.16
N VAL A 54 10.30 21.16 10.86
CA VAL A 54 11.02 21.79 9.75
C VAL A 54 12.45 22.08 10.23
N ALA A 55 13.43 21.50 9.52
CA ALA A 55 14.84 21.75 9.82
C ALA A 55 15.20 23.20 9.44
N PRO A 56 15.75 24.00 10.37
CA PRO A 56 16.04 25.41 10.07
C PRO A 56 17.03 25.62 8.92
N GLU A 57 18.00 24.69 8.77
CA GLU A 57 19.03 24.83 7.75
C GLU A 57 18.52 24.56 6.35
N THR A 58 17.56 23.65 6.21
CA THR A 58 17.05 23.24 4.89
C THR A 58 15.66 23.78 4.59
N GLY A 59 14.89 24.11 5.62
CA GLY A 59 13.49 24.50 5.46
C GLY A 59 12.58 23.31 5.13
N MET A 60 13.06 22.06 5.28
CA MET A 60 12.33 20.85 4.90
C MET A 60 12.11 19.93 6.10
N ILE A 61 11.07 19.09 6.02
CA ILE A 61 10.89 18.00 6.98
C ILE A 61 11.61 16.72 6.53
N ALA A 62 11.78 16.56 5.23
CA ALA A 62 12.51 15.43 4.63
C ALA A 62 12.94 15.82 3.22
N ASN A 63 13.98 15.15 2.73
CA ASN A 63 14.45 15.33 1.36
C ASN A 63 13.74 14.33 0.46
N LEU A 64 13.04 14.83 -0.57
CA LEU A 64 12.38 13.97 -1.55
C LEU A 64 13.38 13.10 -2.31
N GLY A 65 14.62 13.54 -2.45
CA GLY A 65 15.69 12.74 -3.03
C GLY A 65 16.05 11.49 -2.23
N ASP A 66 15.68 11.46 -0.94
CA ASP A 66 15.83 10.28 -0.09
C ASP A 66 14.53 9.50 -0.01
N LEU A 67 13.38 10.19 0.03
CA LEU A 67 12.07 9.57 0.18
C LEU A 67 11.68 8.76 -1.06
N ASP A 68 11.81 9.35 -2.25
CA ASP A 68 11.37 8.67 -3.48
C ASP A 68 12.12 7.36 -3.71
N PRO A 69 13.47 7.29 -3.60
CA PRO A 69 14.16 5.99 -3.72
C PRO A 69 13.76 4.99 -2.64
N PHE A 70 13.48 5.46 -1.43
CA PHE A 70 13.03 4.58 -0.35
C PHE A 70 11.70 3.93 -0.66
N VAL A 71 10.70 4.73 -1.09
CA VAL A 71 9.39 4.21 -1.46
C VAL A 71 9.50 3.31 -2.70
N GLN A 72 10.33 3.69 -3.67
CA GLN A 72 10.54 2.88 -4.87
C GLN A 72 11.05 1.50 -4.50
N ARG A 73 12.07 1.42 -3.64
CA ARG A 73 12.67 0.15 -3.22
C ARG A 73 11.73 -0.68 -2.34
N GLU A 74 11.09 -0.05 -1.35
CA GLU A 74 10.32 -0.79 -0.36
C GLU A 74 8.93 -1.19 -0.86
N VAL A 75 8.35 -0.44 -1.78
CA VAL A 75 6.98 -0.68 -2.21
C VAL A 75 6.88 -0.87 -3.72
N ILE A 76 7.30 0.12 -4.52
CA ILE A 76 7.00 0.09 -5.95
C ILE A 76 7.66 -1.10 -6.62
N ASP A 77 8.96 -1.32 -6.41
CA ASP A 77 9.67 -2.45 -7.00
C ASP A 77 9.13 -3.80 -6.54
N ALA A 78 8.58 -3.85 -5.32
CA ALA A 78 8.04 -5.07 -4.75
C ALA A 78 6.66 -5.42 -5.28
N PHE A 79 5.83 -4.41 -5.56
CA PHE A 79 4.41 -4.58 -5.86
C PHE A 79 4.04 -4.38 -7.32
N ASP A 80 4.77 -3.50 -8.03
CA ASP A 80 4.41 -3.11 -9.39
C ASP A 80 4.50 -4.30 -10.35
N HIS A 81 3.44 -4.52 -11.12
CA HIS A 81 3.34 -5.62 -12.09
C HIS A 81 3.43 -7.00 -11.44
N LYS A 82 2.97 -7.13 -10.19
CA LYS A 82 2.98 -8.40 -9.47
C LYS A 82 1.56 -8.92 -9.27
N TYR A 83 1.47 -10.25 -9.19
CA TYR A 83 0.28 -10.93 -8.67
C TYR A 83 0.48 -11.08 -7.16
N LEU A 84 -0.25 -10.29 -6.38
CA LEU A 84 0.01 -10.13 -4.94
C LEU A 84 -0.10 -11.44 -4.17
N ASN A 85 -1.08 -12.29 -4.53
CA ASN A 85 -1.34 -13.54 -3.83
C ASN A 85 -0.13 -14.48 -3.79
N GLU A 86 0.69 -14.48 -4.83
CA GLU A 86 1.79 -15.43 -4.97
C GLU A 86 3.17 -14.78 -4.86
N GLN A 87 3.29 -13.53 -5.34
CA GLN A 87 4.60 -12.89 -5.46
C GLN A 87 4.98 -12.03 -4.25
N ILE A 88 4.04 -11.79 -3.35
CA ILE A 88 4.31 -11.11 -2.08
C ILE A 88 4.11 -12.12 -0.96
N ALA A 89 5.19 -12.43 -0.24
CA ALA A 89 5.20 -13.50 0.75
C ALA A 89 4.11 -13.35 1.83
N GLU A 90 3.86 -12.11 2.27
CA GLU A 90 2.88 -11.80 3.30
C GLU A 90 1.45 -12.17 2.88
N PHE A 91 1.17 -12.17 1.58
CA PHE A 91 -0.17 -12.45 1.06
C PHE A 91 -0.41 -13.92 0.73
N ARG A 92 0.55 -14.79 1.02
CA ARG A 92 0.32 -16.25 0.88
C ARG A 92 -0.63 -16.76 1.96
N ASN A 93 -0.65 -16.12 3.13
CA ASN A 93 -1.49 -16.51 4.27
C ASN A 93 -2.47 -15.42 4.69
N VAL A 94 -2.50 -14.29 4.02
CA VAL A 94 -3.40 -13.17 4.30
C VAL A 94 -4.04 -12.77 3.00
N VAL A 95 -5.37 -12.64 2.99
CA VAL A 95 -6.10 -12.24 1.78
C VAL A 95 -5.65 -10.84 1.38
N PRO A 96 -5.20 -10.63 0.13
CA PRO A 96 -4.69 -9.33 -0.31
C PRO A 96 -5.79 -8.33 -0.65
N THR A 97 -6.73 -8.13 0.27
CA THR A 97 -7.67 -7.02 0.18
C THR A 97 -6.90 -5.71 0.20
N THR A 98 -7.50 -4.64 -0.30
CA THR A 98 -6.82 -3.36 -0.29
C THR A 98 -6.59 -2.86 1.13
N GLU A 99 -7.43 -3.25 2.08
CA GLU A 99 -7.18 -3.02 3.52
C GLU A 99 -5.84 -3.62 3.95
N ASN A 100 -5.62 -4.88 3.64
CA ASN A 100 -4.39 -5.58 4.02
C ASN A 100 -3.17 -5.09 3.21
N VAL A 101 -3.37 -4.71 1.95
CA VAL A 101 -2.31 -4.09 1.14
C VAL A 101 -1.88 -2.77 1.76
N THR A 102 -2.84 -1.93 2.17
CA THR A 102 -2.56 -0.63 2.78
C THR A 102 -1.75 -0.79 4.08
N ARG A 103 -2.15 -1.76 4.90
CA ARG A 103 -1.47 -2.07 6.16
C ARG A 103 -0.03 -2.57 5.92
N GLU A 104 0.16 -3.43 4.94
CA GLU A 104 1.50 -3.95 4.62
C GLU A 104 2.41 -2.86 4.09
N ILE A 105 1.90 -1.96 3.25
CA ILE A 105 2.68 -0.83 2.76
C ILE A 105 3.09 0.08 3.92
N PHE A 106 2.18 0.36 4.86
CA PHE A 106 2.52 1.13 6.05
C PHE A 106 3.67 0.48 6.81
N ARG A 107 3.60 -0.84 7.02
CA ARG A 107 4.65 -1.58 7.71
C ARG A 107 6.02 -1.42 7.03
N ARG A 108 6.04 -1.44 5.71
CA ARG A 108 7.27 -1.29 4.92
C ARG A 108 7.85 0.12 4.96
N LEU A 109 7.00 1.13 5.08
CA LEU A 109 7.43 2.52 4.98
C LEU A 109 7.69 3.18 6.34
N LYS A 110 7.22 2.60 7.44
CA LYS A 110 7.35 3.22 8.77
C LYS A 110 8.80 3.36 9.24
N SER A 111 9.72 2.66 8.63
CA SER A 111 11.14 2.71 8.99
C SER A 111 11.92 3.84 8.29
N PHE A 112 11.27 4.67 7.50
CA PHE A 112 11.95 5.79 6.86
C PHE A 112 12.60 6.69 7.91
N PRO A 113 13.93 6.91 7.85
CA PRO A 113 14.62 7.62 8.94
C PRO A 113 14.45 9.14 8.91
N GLY A 114 13.99 9.70 7.78
CA GLY A 114 13.95 11.15 7.59
C GLY A 114 12.76 11.86 8.23
N ALA A 115 11.65 11.14 8.44
CA ALA A 115 10.44 11.71 9.01
C ALA A 115 9.54 10.57 9.50
N LYS A 116 8.52 10.91 10.27
CA LYS A 116 7.57 9.93 10.81
C LYS A 116 6.44 9.69 9.83
N LEU A 117 6.21 8.42 9.48
CA LEU A 117 5.05 8.06 8.67
C LEU A 117 3.78 8.26 9.49
N GLU A 118 2.88 9.07 8.97
CA GLU A 118 1.61 9.40 9.62
C GLU A 118 0.47 8.53 9.09
N ARG A 119 0.39 8.35 7.78
CA ARG A 119 -0.63 7.52 7.16
C ARG A 119 -0.24 7.08 5.75
N VAL A 120 -0.85 5.98 5.35
CA VAL A 120 -0.83 5.49 3.96
C VAL A 120 -2.27 5.46 3.47
N ARG A 121 -2.49 5.96 2.27
CA ARG A 121 -3.79 5.90 1.59
C ARG A 121 -3.60 5.22 0.24
N ILE A 122 -4.47 4.27 -0.05
CA ILE A 122 -4.50 3.57 -1.34
C ILE A 122 -5.84 3.84 -2.01
N GLU A 123 -5.80 4.38 -3.21
CA GLU A 123 -6.96 4.44 -4.08
C GLU A 123 -6.90 3.23 -5.00
N GLU A 124 -7.84 2.30 -4.82
CA GLU A 124 -7.94 1.08 -5.62
C GLU A 124 -8.63 1.36 -6.95
N THR A 125 -9.74 2.10 -6.88
CA THR A 125 -10.46 2.61 -8.03
C THR A 125 -10.81 4.07 -7.77
N SER A 126 -11.37 4.75 -8.75
CA SER A 126 -11.81 6.14 -8.55
C SER A 126 -12.95 6.26 -7.52
N ASN A 127 -13.58 5.14 -7.17
CA ASN A 127 -14.74 5.12 -6.27
C ASN A 127 -14.41 4.70 -4.85
N ASN A 128 -13.25 4.11 -4.60
CA ASN A 128 -12.92 3.64 -3.25
C ASN A 128 -11.44 3.81 -2.93
N SER A 129 -11.21 4.17 -1.68
CA SER A 129 -9.87 4.33 -1.15
C SER A 129 -9.84 3.83 0.30
N PHE A 130 -8.64 3.50 0.77
CA PHE A 130 -8.42 2.93 2.08
C PHE A 130 -7.25 3.64 2.74
N GLU A 131 -7.37 3.92 4.03
CA GLU A 131 -6.32 4.61 4.79
C GLU A 131 -5.95 3.81 6.04
N TYR A 132 -4.67 3.89 6.41
CA TYR A 132 -4.17 3.29 7.62
C TYR A 132 -3.11 4.21 8.24
N GLY A 133 -3.26 4.49 9.52
CA GLY A 133 -2.36 5.37 10.26
C GLY A 133 -1.62 4.69 11.41
N GLY A 134 -1.58 3.37 11.39
CA GLY A 134 -1.02 2.59 12.49
C GLY A 134 -2.07 2.29 13.56
N GLU A 135 -1.72 1.45 14.50
CA GLU A 135 -2.62 1.04 15.60
C GLU A 135 -2.31 1.73 16.90
#